data_8964627aa2680eadb09e13533c222027
#
_entry.id   8964627aa2680eadb09e13533c222027
#
_cell.length_a   1.000
_cell.length_b   1.000
_cell.length_c   1.000
_cell.angle_alpha   90.00
_cell.angle_beta   90.00
_cell.angle_gamma   90.00
#
_symmetry.space_group_name_H-M   'P 1'
#
loop_
_entity.id
_entity.type
_entity.pdbx_description
1 polymer ?
#
loop_
_entity_poly.entity_id
_entity_poly.type
_entity_poly.pdbx_seq_one_letter_code
_entity_poly.pdbx_strand_id
1 'polypeptide(L)'
;MTDLQHQATAYSPRVKLINSVEEFTDLSLFWHSSQWHPCHDYDDVVSAFENPHPNGHPHVFAVMDQGLPISALIGWVKPVVPPWKLGYKSVTERHRPCLEFPYGALLGVDPSPSASSALVSQVLDFVSNGHADYALFHYLNVHSNLYEQAKSMPSFRSRDPFSDPVPHYTLSLPATYEQYVSSRSKNTRSDIRRHRNKLRKTFGDGARVATFSDVADIDATACAVSEIEAVTWQYHSLDQKVTTPREIKGWRDDAKRNRFLAQVLFIDDKPIAFNLGMTYEGRYDGFYTGYNPEYRKFSPGSYLLAETIENLCADPNVRLMDLGFSAEQYKKHYCDYSTERDSVTLFAPNLQGGKIFLLRLLAGGSNIAAKRVLNRLGIFEDIRQYLRRRKSN
;
A
#
# COMPACT_ATOMS: atom_id res chain seq x y z
N MET A 1 -52.53 -18.52 -24.30
CA MET A 1 -51.69 -17.91 -23.25
C MET A 1 -50.36 -18.61 -23.36
N THR A 2 -49.46 -18.03 -24.10
CA THR A 2 -48.14 -18.58 -24.44
C THR A 2 -47.14 -18.00 -23.45
N ASP A 3 -46.55 -18.87 -22.61
CA ASP A 3 -45.47 -18.58 -21.69
C ASP A 3 -44.23 -18.09 -22.46
N LEU A 4 -43.99 -16.79 -22.46
CA LEU A 4 -42.71 -16.21 -22.78
C LEU A 4 -41.82 -16.33 -21.57
N GLN A 5 -41.23 -17.51 -21.37
CA GLN A 5 -40.06 -17.64 -20.51
C GLN A 5 -38.94 -16.83 -21.15
N HIS A 6 -38.67 -15.64 -20.60
CA HIS A 6 -37.42 -14.93 -20.82
C HIS A 6 -36.28 -15.79 -20.24
N GLN A 7 -35.66 -16.56 -21.14
CA GLN A 7 -34.30 -17.04 -20.88
C GLN A 7 -33.37 -15.82 -20.81
N ALA A 8 -33.21 -15.28 -19.62
CA ALA A 8 -32.06 -14.43 -19.34
C ALA A 8 -30.80 -15.29 -19.57
N THR A 9 -30.24 -15.21 -20.77
CA THR A 9 -28.90 -15.72 -21.05
C THR A 9 -27.99 -15.09 -20.02
N ALA A 10 -27.53 -15.90 -19.06
CA ALA A 10 -26.58 -15.48 -18.05
C ALA A 10 -25.31 -15.04 -18.80
N TYR A 11 -25.17 -13.74 -19.01
CA TYR A 11 -24.02 -13.14 -19.66
C TYR A 11 -22.81 -13.33 -18.72
N SER A 12 -21.91 -14.22 -19.13
CA SER A 12 -20.66 -14.42 -18.37
C SER A 12 -19.71 -13.28 -18.72
N PRO A 13 -19.27 -12.49 -17.74
CA PRO A 13 -18.32 -11.43 -18.00
C PRO A 13 -17.04 -11.99 -18.62
N ARG A 14 -16.56 -11.33 -19.68
CA ARG A 14 -15.33 -11.72 -20.37
C ARG A 14 -14.16 -10.90 -19.81
N VAL A 15 -13.03 -11.55 -19.63
CA VAL A 15 -11.77 -10.85 -19.30
C VAL A 15 -10.91 -10.78 -20.55
N LYS A 16 -10.55 -9.57 -20.97
CA LYS A 16 -9.60 -9.30 -22.06
C LYS A 16 -8.24 -9.01 -21.43
N LEU A 17 -7.22 -9.77 -21.83
CA LEU A 17 -5.82 -9.48 -21.50
C LEU A 17 -5.26 -8.47 -22.50
N ILE A 18 -4.70 -7.39 -22.00
CA ILE A 18 -4.13 -6.27 -22.76
C ILE A 18 -2.62 -6.26 -22.51
N ASN A 19 -1.86 -6.36 -23.59
CA ASN A 19 -0.41 -6.51 -23.56
C ASN A 19 0.32 -5.50 -24.46
N SER A 20 -0.42 -4.62 -25.15
CA SER A 20 0.16 -3.62 -26.03
C SER A 20 -0.41 -2.23 -25.75
N VAL A 21 0.33 -1.20 -26.16
CA VAL A 21 -0.08 0.19 -26.00
C VAL A 21 -1.32 0.52 -26.83
N GLU A 22 -1.47 -0.06 -28.02
CA GLU A 22 -2.61 0.14 -28.91
C GLU A 22 -3.89 -0.36 -28.24
N GLU A 23 -3.87 -1.58 -27.72
CA GLU A 23 -5.03 -2.14 -27.00
C GLU A 23 -5.33 -1.37 -25.70
N PHE A 24 -4.29 -0.83 -25.04
CA PHE A 24 -4.46 -0.06 -23.81
C PHE A 24 -5.09 1.31 -24.09
N THR A 25 -4.73 1.95 -25.18
CA THR A 25 -5.31 3.25 -25.56
C THR A 25 -6.80 3.17 -25.86
N ASP A 26 -7.31 2.01 -26.28
CA ASP A 26 -8.75 1.76 -26.42
C ASP A 26 -9.52 1.87 -25.10
N LEU A 27 -8.82 1.71 -23.96
CA LEU A 27 -9.40 1.85 -22.62
C LEU A 27 -9.29 3.27 -22.04
N SER A 28 -8.75 4.23 -22.77
CA SER A 28 -8.39 5.56 -22.24
C SER A 28 -9.53 6.27 -21.50
N LEU A 29 -10.74 6.29 -22.05
CA LEU A 29 -11.91 6.94 -21.43
C LEU A 29 -12.28 6.27 -20.09
N PHE A 30 -12.35 4.93 -20.07
CA PHE A 30 -12.59 4.18 -18.85
C PHE A 30 -11.49 4.42 -17.82
N TRP A 31 -10.24 4.39 -18.27
CA TRP A 31 -9.07 4.50 -17.41
C TRP A 31 -9.03 5.85 -16.69
N HIS A 32 -9.12 6.96 -17.43
CA HIS A 32 -9.13 8.31 -16.85
C HIS A 32 -10.29 8.55 -15.89
N SER A 33 -11.47 7.95 -16.16
CA SER A 33 -12.62 8.09 -15.25
C SER A 33 -12.54 7.21 -14.00
N SER A 34 -11.65 6.21 -13.98
CA SER A 34 -11.59 5.17 -12.95
C SER A 34 -10.28 5.18 -12.15
N GLN A 35 -9.25 5.86 -12.61
CA GLN A 35 -7.96 5.92 -11.91
C GLN A 35 -8.11 6.65 -10.58
N TRP A 36 -7.50 6.09 -9.52
CA TRP A 36 -7.59 6.63 -8.17
C TRP A 36 -6.33 6.43 -7.34
N HIS A 37 -5.35 5.70 -7.87
CA HIS A 37 -4.08 5.40 -7.21
C HIS A 37 -2.94 5.53 -8.22
N PRO A 38 -1.75 6.03 -7.83
CA PRO A 38 -0.64 6.28 -8.76
C PRO A 38 -0.17 5.06 -9.55
N CYS A 39 -0.39 3.84 -9.03
CA CYS A 39 0.04 2.62 -9.75
C CYS A 39 -0.66 2.39 -11.09
N HIS A 40 -1.73 3.10 -11.35
CA HIS A 40 -2.47 3.06 -12.62
C HIS A 40 -2.63 4.45 -13.26
N ASP A 41 -1.66 5.34 -13.01
CA ASP A 41 -1.58 6.59 -13.78
C ASP A 41 -1.47 6.26 -15.29
N TYR A 42 -2.35 6.87 -16.07
CA TYR A 42 -2.48 6.54 -17.49
C TYR A 42 -1.18 6.73 -18.25
N ASP A 43 -0.52 7.87 -18.06
CA ASP A 43 0.71 8.22 -18.77
C ASP A 43 1.88 7.31 -18.37
N ASP A 44 1.94 6.93 -17.07
CA ASP A 44 2.95 6.00 -16.59
C ASP A 44 2.76 4.60 -17.18
N VAL A 45 1.52 4.14 -17.30
CA VAL A 45 1.20 2.83 -17.90
C VAL A 45 1.49 2.84 -19.39
N VAL A 46 1.12 3.89 -20.13
CA VAL A 46 1.46 4.06 -21.57
C VAL A 46 2.97 4.02 -21.74
N SER A 47 3.68 4.84 -20.97
CA SER A 47 5.15 4.88 -21.03
C SER A 47 5.81 3.54 -20.73
N ALA A 48 5.21 2.76 -19.82
CA ALA A 48 5.74 1.45 -19.45
C ALA A 48 5.47 0.35 -20.49
N PHE A 49 4.46 0.49 -21.33
CA PHE A 49 4.30 -0.38 -22.51
C PHE A 49 5.35 -0.11 -23.59
N GLU A 50 5.76 1.14 -23.73
CA GLU A 50 6.71 1.57 -24.77
C GLU A 50 8.17 1.40 -24.36
N ASN A 51 8.48 1.51 -23.06
CA ASN A 51 9.84 1.56 -22.55
C ASN A 51 10.03 0.61 -21.36
N PRO A 52 11.27 0.14 -21.12
CA PRO A 52 11.57 -0.59 -19.88
C PRO A 52 11.25 0.25 -18.66
N HIS A 53 10.39 -0.31 -17.78
CA HIS A 53 9.93 0.37 -16.59
C HIS A 53 10.48 -0.31 -15.31
N PRO A 54 10.82 0.45 -14.24
CA PRO A 54 11.33 -0.11 -12.98
C PRO A 54 10.40 -1.14 -12.33
N ASN A 55 9.09 -1.01 -12.56
CA ASN A 55 8.08 -1.95 -12.07
C ASN A 55 7.92 -3.20 -12.94
N GLY A 56 8.63 -3.32 -14.07
CA GLY A 56 8.52 -4.39 -15.03
C GLY A 56 7.57 -4.08 -16.18
N HIS A 57 7.14 -5.11 -16.93
CA HIS A 57 6.20 -4.96 -18.03
C HIS A 57 4.77 -5.01 -17.53
N PRO A 58 3.90 -4.04 -17.90
CA PRO A 58 2.49 -4.03 -17.48
C PRO A 58 1.66 -5.04 -18.25
N HIS A 59 0.66 -5.60 -17.56
CA HIS A 59 -0.38 -6.44 -18.12
C HIS A 59 -1.71 -6.03 -17.51
N VAL A 60 -2.72 -5.76 -18.35
CA VAL A 60 -4.04 -5.34 -17.88
C VAL A 60 -5.06 -6.41 -18.18
N PHE A 61 -5.82 -6.80 -17.16
CA PHE A 61 -6.90 -7.76 -17.22
C PHE A 61 -8.22 -6.97 -17.12
N ALA A 62 -8.80 -6.62 -18.26
CA ALA A 62 -10.03 -5.83 -18.33
C ALA A 62 -11.29 -6.71 -18.31
N VAL A 63 -12.17 -6.46 -17.37
CA VAL A 63 -13.51 -7.08 -17.32
C VAL A 63 -14.43 -6.32 -18.27
N MET A 64 -14.92 -7.01 -19.28
CA MET A 64 -15.79 -6.45 -20.31
C MET A 64 -17.24 -6.87 -20.08
N ASP A 65 -18.14 -5.90 -20.06
CA ASP A 65 -19.58 -6.11 -20.08
C ASP A 65 -20.15 -5.44 -21.33
N GLN A 66 -20.90 -6.19 -22.15
CA GLN A 66 -21.46 -5.74 -23.44
C GLN A 66 -20.45 -5.00 -24.35
N GLY A 67 -19.15 -5.41 -24.27
CA GLY A 67 -18.08 -4.81 -25.06
C GLY A 67 -17.44 -3.55 -24.42
N LEU A 68 -17.93 -3.09 -23.27
CA LEU A 68 -17.38 -1.96 -22.54
C LEU A 68 -16.59 -2.43 -21.31
N PRO A 69 -15.45 -1.79 -20.97
CA PRO A 69 -14.73 -2.09 -19.74
C PRO A 69 -15.50 -1.55 -18.53
N ILE A 70 -15.69 -2.40 -17.51
CA ILE A 70 -16.34 -2.03 -16.25
C ILE A 70 -15.39 -2.07 -15.06
N SER A 71 -14.37 -2.90 -15.14
CA SER A 71 -13.25 -2.92 -14.19
C SER A 71 -12.00 -3.43 -14.87
N ALA A 72 -10.84 -3.08 -14.32
CA ALA A 72 -9.56 -3.56 -14.80
C ALA A 72 -8.61 -3.82 -13.63
N LEU A 73 -7.77 -4.84 -13.80
CA LEU A 73 -6.73 -5.20 -12.85
C LEU A 73 -5.37 -5.04 -13.55
N ILE A 74 -4.51 -4.14 -13.06
CA ILE A 74 -3.16 -3.95 -13.61
C ILE A 74 -2.12 -4.71 -12.81
N GLY A 75 -1.36 -5.56 -13.48
CA GLY A 75 -0.23 -6.30 -12.93
C GLY A 75 1.07 -6.02 -13.67
N TRP A 76 2.18 -6.26 -12.99
CA TRP A 76 3.53 -6.00 -13.50
C TRP A 76 4.37 -7.27 -13.44
N VAL A 77 4.90 -7.71 -14.56
CA VAL A 77 5.84 -8.86 -14.58
C VAL A 77 7.25 -8.35 -14.35
N LYS A 78 7.82 -8.78 -13.23
CA LYS A 78 9.20 -8.46 -12.84
C LYS A 78 9.84 -9.57 -12.03
N PRO A 79 11.18 -9.63 -11.94
CA PRO A 79 11.85 -10.53 -11.01
C PRO A 79 11.70 -10.05 -9.57
N VAL A 80 11.06 -10.86 -8.72
CA VAL A 80 10.81 -10.57 -7.31
C VAL A 80 11.40 -11.67 -6.44
N VAL A 81 12.03 -11.31 -5.32
CA VAL A 81 12.34 -12.27 -4.26
C VAL A 81 11.05 -12.57 -3.50
N PRO A 82 10.60 -13.83 -3.42
CA PRO A 82 9.40 -14.16 -2.68
C PRO A 82 9.42 -13.60 -1.26
N PRO A 83 8.35 -12.89 -0.80
CA PRO A 83 8.40 -12.08 0.42
C PRO A 83 8.33 -12.90 1.73
N TRP A 84 8.42 -14.22 1.64
CA TRP A 84 8.23 -15.09 2.79
C TRP A 84 9.50 -15.25 3.62
N LYS A 85 9.32 -15.23 4.93
CA LYS A 85 10.41 -15.34 5.90
C LYS A 85 10.19 -16.53 6.83
N LEU A 86 11.28 -17.14 7.22
CA LEU A 86 11.34 -18.09 8.33
C LEU A 86 11.91 -17.34 9.54
N GLY A 87 11.04 -16.94 10.46
CA GLY A 87 11.41 -15.95 11.47
C GLY A 87 11.78 -14.60 10.81
N TYR A 88 13.06 -14.23 10.88
CA TYR A 88 13.58 -12.98 10.28
C TYR A 88 14.34 -13.16 8.98
N LYS A 89 14.65 -14.40 8.60
CA LYS A 89 15.42 -14.71 7.38
C LYS A 89 14.50 -15.01 6.21
N SER A 90 14.80 -14.45 5.04
CA SER A 90 14.13 -14.84 3.79
C SER A 90 14.31 -16.33 3.53
N VAL A 91 13.26 -17.03 3.08
CA VAL A 91 13.34 -18.46 2.72
C VAL A 91 14.16 -18.68 1.45
N THR A 92 14.33 -17.64 0.65
CA THR A 92 15.16 -17.62 -0.55
C THR A 92 15.58 -16.18 -0.85
N GLU A 93 16.73 -16.01 -1.45
CA GLU A 93 17.19 -14.72 -1.99
C GLU A 93 17.14 -14.70 -3.52
N ARG A 94 16.64 -15.78 -4.13
CA ARG A 94 16.55 -15.87 -5.59
C ARG A 94 15.33 -15.14 -6.10
N HIS A 95 15.57 -14.22 -7.03
CA HIS A 95 14.52 -13.59 -7.79
C HIS A 95 13.80 -14.62 -8.67
N ARG A 96 12.47 -14.44 -8.77
CA ARG A 96 11.60 -15.27 -9.60
C ARG A 96 10.67 -14.36 -10.41
N PRO A 97 10.37 -14.71 -11.66
CA PRO A 97 9.34 -14.01 -12.42
C PRO A 97 8.02 -14.00 -11.64
N CYS A 98 7.52 -12.83 -11.33
CA CYS A 98 6.27 -12.63 -10.58
C CYS A 98 5.36 -11.67 -11.35
N LEU A 99 4.10 -12.03 -11.51
CA LEU A 99 3.05 -11.10 -11.89
C LEU A 99 2.56 -10.43 -10.59
N GLU A 100 3.02 -9.20 -10.35
CA GLU A 100 2.73 -8.46 -9.13
C GLU A 100 1.59 -7.46 -9.37
N PHE A 101 0.56 -7.55 -8.55
CA PHE A 101 -0.54 -6.61 -8.47
C PHE A 101 -0.34 -5.74 -7.22
N PRO A 102 0.07 -4.47 -7.36
CA PRO A 102 0.28 -3.59 -6.21
C PRO A 102 -1.02 -3.28 -5.47
N TYR A 103 -0.92 -2.70 -4.28
CA TYR A 103 -2.08 -2.07 -3.65
C TYR A 103 -2.68 -1.05 -4.61
N GLY A 104 -4.00 -1.07 -4.72
CA GLY A 104 -4.69 -0.19 -5.67
C GLY A 104 -4.78 -0.72 -7.10
N ALA A 105 -4.28 -1.90 -7.43
CA ALA A 105 -4.23 -2.44 -8.80
C ALA A 105 -5.61 -2.61 -9.48
N LEU A 106 -6.70 -2.60 -8.73
CA LEU A 106 -8.06 -2.73 -9.26
C LEU A 106 -8.67 -1.34 -9.51
N LEU A 107 -9.12 -1.12 -10.73
CA LEU A 107 -9.83 0.09 -11.20
C LEU A 107 -11.31 -0.22 -11.50
N GLY A 108 -12.13 0.81 -11.44
CA GLY A 108 -13.55 0.73 -11.78
C GLY A 108 -14.40 0.08 -10.69
N VAL A 109 -15.44 -0.60 -11.08
CA VAL A 109 -16.41 -1.22 -10.16
C VAL A 109 -15.81 -2.49 -9.53
N ASP A 110 -16.12 -2.76 -8.27
CA ASP A 110 -15.73 -4.05 -7.64
C ASP A 110 -16.37 -5.20 -8.43
N PRO A 111 -15.57 -6.14 -8.98
CA PRO A 111 -16.12 -7.16 -9.89
C PRO A 111 -17.09 -8.09 -9.16
N SER A 112 -18.16 -8.49 -9.85
CA SER A 112 -19.08 -9.50 -9.36
C SER A 112 -18.36 -10.84 -9.05
N PRO A 113 -18.95 -11.77 -8.31
CA PRO A 113 -18.31 -13.07 -8.05
C PRO A 113 -17.92 -13.81 -9.34
N SER A 114 -18.74 -13.76 -10.39
CA SER A 114 -18.43 -14.40 -11.70
C SER A 114 -17.28 -13.68 -12.43
N ALA A 115 -17.25 -12.35 -12.40
CA ALA A 115 -16.16 -11.56 -12.98
C ALA A 115 -14.85 -11.76 -12.22
N SER A 116 -14.89 -11.83 -10.89
CA SER A 116 -13.75 -12.14 -10.03
C SER A 116 -13.20 -13.54 -10.32
N SER A 117 -14.08 -14.53 -10.49
CA SER A 117 -13.71 -15.90 -10.90
C SER A 117 -13.00 -15.90 -12.26
N ALA A 118 -13.54 -15.14 -13.24
CA ALA A 118 -12.93 -15.02 -14.56
C ALA A 118 -11.55 -14.33 -14.50
N LEU A 119 -11.40 -13.28 -13.69
CA LEU A 119 -10.10 -12.62 -13.45
C LEU A 119 -9.07 -13.59 -12.85
N VAL A 120 -9.45 -14.33 -11.80
CA VAL A 120 -8.55 -15.31 -11.17
C VAL A 120 -8.18 -16.41 -12.14
N SER A 121 -9.11 -16.90 -12.97
CA SER A 121 -8.82 -17.88 -14.05
C SER A 121 -7.78 -17.33 -15.02
N GLN A 122 -7.98 -16.12 -15.54
CA GLN A 122 -7.07 -15.51 -16.50
C GLN A 122 -5.66 -15.29 -15.90
N VAL A 123 -5.57 -14.90 -14.63
CA VAL A 123 -4.28 -14.79 -13.92
C VAL A 123 -3.61 -16.16 -13.77
N LEU A 124 -4.37 -17.21 -13.45
CA LEU A 124 -3.84 -18.58 -13.38
C LEU A 124 -3.39 -19.08 -14.76
N ASP A 125 -4.15 -18.82 -15.81
CA ASP A 125 -3.78 -19.18 -17.18
C ASP A 125 -2.48 -18.44 -17.58
N PHE A 126 -2.36 -17.17 -17.25
CA PHE A 126 -1.15 -16.37 -17.53
C PHE A 126 0.09 -16.98 -16.88
N VAL A 127 0.05 -17.32 -15.59
CA VAL A 127 1.20 -17.94 -14.90
C VAL A 127 1.41 -19.39 -15.35
N SER A 128 0.35 -20.10 -15.71
CA SER A 128 0.43 -21.51 -16.21
C SER A 128 1.16 -21.57 -17.55
N ASN A 129 0.96 -20.58 -18.40
CA ASN A 129 1.62 -20.46 -19.70
C ASN A 129 3.09 -20.02 -19.61
N GLY A 130 3.63 -19.87 -18.39
CA GLY A 130 5.06 -19.60 -18.16
C GLY A 130 5.46 -18.13 -18.24
N HIS A 131 4.52 -17.19 -18.28
CA HIS A 131 4.82 -15.76 -18.26
C HIS A 131 5.34 -15.29 -16.89
N ALA A 132 4.97 -16.00 -15.82
CA ALA A 132 5.51 -15.83 -14.48
C ALA A 132 5.43 -17.14 -13.69
N ASP A 133 6.24 -17.28 -12.63
CA ASP A 133 6.25 -18.48 -11.78
C ASP A 133 5.08 -18.44 -10.77
N TYR A 134 4.63 -17.22 -10.41
CA TYR A 134 3.53 -16.98 -9.50
C TYR A 134 2.95 -15.59 -9.71
N ALA A 135 1.73 -15.35 -9.19
CA ALA A 135 1.12 -14.03 -9.11
C ALA A 135 0.96 -13.62 -7.64
N LEU A 136 1.20 -12.36 -7.35
CA LEU A 136 1.12 -11.79 -5.99
C LEU A 136 0.19 -10.58 -5.99
N PHE A 137 -0.94 -10.71 -5.31
CA PHE A 137 -1.84 -9.60 -5.04
C PHE A 137 -1.49 -8.97 -3.70
N HIS A 138 -1.18 -7.68 -3.71
CA HIS A 138 -0.92 -6.94 -2.48
C HIS A 138 -2.19 -6.33 -1.93
N TYR A 139 -2.48 -6.62 -0.66
CA TYR A 139 -3.48 -5.92 0.15
C TYR A 139 -4.89 -5.86 -0.45
N LEU A 140 -5.40 -6.98 -0.97
CA LEU A 140 -6.80 -7.11 -1.34
C LEU A 140 -7.69 -6.91 -0.11
N ASN A 141 -8.85 -6.26 -0.30
CA ASN A 141 -9.85 -6.19 0.75
C ASN A 141 -10.39 -7.61 1.03
N VAL A 142 -10.32 -8.07 2.29
CA VAL A 142 -10.74 -9.43 2.65
C VAL A 142 -12.24 -9.68 2.43
N HIS A 143 -13.03 -8.63 2.28
CA HIS A 143 -14.47 -8.69 1.99
C HIS A 143 -14.79 -8.49 0.50
N SER A 144 -13.79 -8.38 -0.39
CA SER A 144 -14.04 -8.28 -1.84
C SER A 144 -14.25 -9.64 -2.49
N ASN A 145 -15.06 -9.67 -3.55
CA ASN A 145 -15.26 -10.87 -4.34
C ASN A 145 -13.95 -11.40 -4.95
N LEU A 146 -13.06 -10.50 -5.36
CA LEU A 146 -11.74 -10.89 -5.91
C LEU A 146 -10.90 -11.64 -4.87
N TYR A 147 -10.87 -11.19 -3.62
CA TYR A 147 -10.16 -11.89 -2.54
C TYR A 147 -10.76 -13.28 -2.29
N GLU A 148 -12.10 -13.35 -2.16
CA GLU A 148 -12.80 -14.61 -1.93
C GLU A 148 -12.50 -15.64 -3.04
N GLN A 149 -12.60 -15.22 -4.31
CA GLN A 149 -12.31 -16.09 -5.43
C GLN A 149 -10.82 -16.49 -5.49
N ALA A 150 -9.89 -15.58 -5.25
CA ALA A 150 -8.47 -15.89 -5.22
C ALA A 150 -8.10 -16.90 -4.11
N LYS A 151 -8.83 -16.91 -2.99
CA LYS A 151 -8.60 -17.84 -1.86
C LYS A 151 -9.33 -19.16 -2.00
N SER A 152 -10.46 -19.23 -2.70
CA SER A 152 -11.33 -20.41 -2.75
C SER A 152 -11.26 -21.19 -4.05
N MET A 153 -11.25 -20.52 -5.20
CA MET A 153 -11.39 -21.12 -6.52
C MET A 153 -10.16 -21.94 -6.97
N PRO A 154 -8.90 -21.48 -6.80
CA PRO A 154 -7.75 -22.24 -7.28
C PRO A 154 -7.57 -23.54 -6.51
N SER A 155 -6.97 -24.56 -7.16
CA SER A 155 -6.61 -25.80 -6.50
C SER A 155 -5.71 -25.56 -5.29
N PHE A 156 -5.66 -26.50 -4.34
CA PHE A 156 -4.85 -26.37 -3.11
C PHE A 156 -3.38 -26.03 -3.41
N ARG A 157 -2.81 -26.56 -4.48
CA ARG A 157 -1.41 -26.32 -4.88
C ARG A 157 -1.18 -25.00 -5.60
N SER A 158 -2.24 -24.36 -6.05
CA SER A 158 -2.19 -23.11 -6.81
C SER A 158 -2.63 -21.89 -6.00
N ARG A 159 -3.03 -22.05 -4.74
CA ARG A 159 -3.45 -20.95 -3.86
C ARG A 159 -2.59 -20.86 -2.61
N ASP A 160 -2.45 -19.66 -2.06
CA ASP A 160 -1.81 -19.45 -0.75
C ASP A 160 -2.71 -20.01 0.37
N PRO A 161 -2.25 -21.02 1.12
CA PRO A 161 -3.02 -21.61 2.22
C PRO A 161 -3.00 -20.74 3.49
N PHE A 162 -2.17 -19.70 3.53
CA PHE A 162 -2.03 -18.82 4.68
C PHE A 162 -2.78 -17.52 4.43
N SER A 163 -3.15 -16.86 5.53
CA SER A 163 -3.75 -15.53 5.58
C SER A 163 -3.16 -14.81 6.78
N ASP A 164 -2.79 -13.54 6.56
CA ASP A 164 -2.26 -12.65 7.61
C ASP A 164 -2.80 -11.23 7.38
N PRO A 165 -4.12 -11.05 7.61
CA PRO A 165 -4.76 -9.76 7.37
C PRO A 165 -4.15 -8.66 8.23
N VAL A 166 -3.99 -7.49 7.63
CA VAL A 166 -3.52 -6.29 8.31
C VAL A 166 -4.55 -5.18 8.20
N PRO A 167 -4.74 -4.38 9.25
CA PRO A 167 -5.62 -3.23 9.17
C PRO A 167 -5.03 -2.14 8.29
N HIS A 168 -5.87 -1.55 7.47
CA HIS A 168 -5.61 -0.41 6.61
C HIS A 168 -6.49 0.76 7.04
N TYR A 169 -5.92 1.94 7.21
CA TYR A 169 -6.59 3.10 7.81
C TYR A 169 -6.71 4.24 6.83
N THR A 170 -7.92 4.78 6.70
CA THR A 170 -8.20 5.96 5.88
C THR A 170 -8.99 6.99 6.69
N LEU A 171 -8.85 8.26 6.30
CA LEU A 171 -9.50 9.40 6.88
C LEU A 171 -10.15 10.23 5.78
N SER A 172 -11.47 10.42 5.83
CA SER A 172 -12.16 11.41 5.01
C SER A 172 -11.87 12.80 5.54
N LEU A 173 -11.35 13.67 4.69
CA LEU A 173 -10.99 15.03 5.07
C LEU A 173 -12.19 15.96 4.93
N PRO A 174 -12.68 16.57 6.00
CA PRO A 174 -13.72 17.58 5.93
C PRO A 174 -13.14 18.92 5.43
N ALA A 175 -14.02 19.85 5.10
CA ALA A 175 -13.62 21.15 4.57
C ALA A 175 -12.80 22.03 5.55
N THR A 176 -12.86 21.75 6.86
CA THR A 176 -12.07 22.47 7.86
C THR A 176 -11.51 21.55 8.94
N TYR A 177 -10.38 21.94 9.50
CA TYR A 177 -9.76 21.22 10.61
C TYR A 177 -10.64 21.18 11.87
N GLU A 178 -11.42 22.21 12.13
CA GLU A 178 -12.36 22.27 13.24
C GLU A 178 -13.45 21.19 13.11
N GLN A 179 -13.96 20.98 11.90
CA GLN A 179 -14.90 19.89 11.62
C GLN A 179 -14.24 18.53 11.88
N TYR A 180 -13.00 18.33 11.42
CA TYR A 180 -12.25 17.14 11.71
C TYR A 180 -12.10 16.91 13.22
N VAL A 181 -11.62 17.91 13.96
CA VAL A 181 -11.42 17.78 15.41
C VAL A 181 -12.75 17.52 16.14
N SER A 182 -13.84 18.20 15.75
CA SER A 182 -15.16 18.03 16.37
C SER A 182 -15.74 16.62 16.18
N SER A 183 -15.43 15.94 15.05
CA SER A 183 -15.86 14.58 14.76
C SER A 183 -15.11 13.52 15.60
N ARG A 184 -13.99 13.85 16.21
CA ARG A 184 -13.18 12.91 17.01
C ARG A 184 -13.79 12.70 18.41
N SER A 185 -13.44 11.56 19.02
CA SER A 185 -13.83 11.26 20.41
C SER A 185 -13.27 12.31 21.37
N LYS A 186 -13.90 12.48 22.55
CA LYS A 186 -13.44 13.43 23.59
C LYS A 186 -11.96 13.19 23.95
N ASN A 187 -11.55 11.94 24.05
CA ASN A 187 -10.17 11.57 24.39
C ASN A 187 -9.21 11.97 23.28
N THR A 188 -9.54 11.65 22.02
CA THR A 188 -8.72 12.02 20.85
C THR A 188 -8.58 13.54 20.75
N ARG A 189 -9.67 14.30 20.94
CA ARG A 189 -9.61 15.78 20.95
C ARG A 189 -8.68 16.32 22.04
N SER A 190 -8.75 15.73 23.23
CA SER A 190 -7.88 16.09 24.34
C SER A 190 -6.42 15.80 24.03
N ASP A 191 -6.13 14.64 23.45
CA ASP A 191 -4.78 14.24 23.08
C ASP A 191 -4.18 15.14 21.98
N ILE A 192 -4.95 15.44 20.93
CA ILE A 192 -4.53 16.38 19.87
C ILE A 192 -4.16 17.74 20.48
N ARG A 193 -5.04 18.31 21.31
CA ARG A 193 -4.78 19.60 21.97
C ARG A 193 -3.55 19.53 22.89
N ARG A 194 -3.42 18.45 23.66
CA ARG A 194 -2.29 18.26 24.57
C ARG A 194 -0.96 18.21 23.81
N HIS A 195 -0.89 17.44 22.72
CA HIS A 195 0.34 17.32 21.93
C HIS A 195 0.72 18.67 21.28
N ARG A 196 -0.24 19.37 20.67
CA ARG A 196 0.00 20.70 20.08
C ARG A 196 0.45 21.72 21.13
N ASN A 197 -0.25 21.79 22.26
CA ASN A 197 0.06 22.74 23.31
C ASN A 197 1.41 22.46 23.99
N LYS A 198 1.75 21.18 24.20
CA LYS A 198 3.00 20.81 24.86
C LYS A 198 4.21 21.26 24.04
N LEU A 199 4.20 21.01 22.74
CA LEU A 199 5.31 21.36 21.86
C LEU A 199 5.42 22.89 21.72
N ARG A 200 4.30 23.57 21.43
CA ARG A 200 4.26 25.04 21.29
C ARG A 200 4.65 25.77 22.58
N LYS A 201 4.21 25.29 23.76
CA LYS A 201 4.58 25.91 25.05
C LYS A 201 6.09 25.74 25.37
N THR A 202 6.70 24.66 24.91
CA THR A 202 8.11 24.39 25.23
C THR A 202 9.06 25.14 24.30
N PHE A 203 8.75 25.21 23.01
CA PHE A 203 9.66 25.70 21.99
C PHE A 203 9.19 27.02 21.35
N GLY A 204 7.93 27.43 21.58
CA GLY A 204 7.41 28.69 21.03
C GLY A 204 7.63 28.81 19.53
N ASP A 205 8.18 29.92 19.11
CA ASP A 205 8.49 30.23 17.70
C ASP A 205 9.67 29.41 17.14
N GLY A 206 10.45 28.72 18.01
CA GLY A 206 11.48 27.78 17.57
C GLY A 206 10.91 26.51 16.92
N ALA A 207 9.63 26.20 17.16
CA ALA A 207 8.96 25.06 16.53
C ALA A 207 8.18 25.50 15.27
N ARG A 208 8.65 25.05 14.10
CA ARG A 208 7.99 25.35 12.81
C ARG A 208 7.80 24.07 11.99
N VAL A 209 6.71 24.01 11.24
CA VAL A 209 6.48 22.99 10.21
C VAL A 209 6.73 23.61 8.85
N ALA A 210 7.63 23.03 8.08
CA ALA A 210 7.87 23.38 6.68
C ALA A 210 7.20 22.37 5.78
N THR A 211 6.56 22.84 4.72
CA THR A 211 5.96 22.04 3.67
C THR A 211 6.82 22.17 2.43
N PHE A 212 7.08 21.04 1.78
CA PHE A 212 7.92 20.91 0.58
C PHE A 212 7.12 20.16 -0.47
N SER A 213 6.98 20.76 -1.66
CA SER A 213 6.23 20.17 -2.78
C SER A 213 6.93 20.32 -4.12
N ASP A 214 7.82 21.29 -4.24
CA ASP A 214 8.47 21.62 -5.51
C ASP A 214 9.74 20.82 -5.76
N VAL A 215 10.13 20.73 -7.03
CA VAL A 215 11.38 20.07 -7.44
C VAL A 215 12.62 20.70 -6.77
N ALA A 216 12.57 22.03 -6.55
CA ALA A 216 13.66 22.76 -5.88
C ALA A 216 13.84 22.37 -4.41
N ASP A 217 12.78 21.86 -3.78
CA ASP A 217 12.77 21.49 -2.36
C ASP A 217 13.33 20.09 -2.09
N ILE A 218 13.47 19.25 -3.11
CA ILE A 218 13.77 17.82 -2.95
C ILE A 218 15.10 17.59 -2.22
N ASP A 219 16.14 18.33 -2.57
CA ASP A 219 17.45 18.14 -1.95
C ASP A 219 17.46 18.60 -0.47
N ALA A 220 16.76 19.71 -0.16
CA ALA A 220 16.57 20.16 1.22
C ALA A 220 15.74 19.16 2.04
N THR A 221 14.67 18.62 1.45
CA THR A 221 13.85 17.56 2.06
C THR A 221 14.67 16.31 2.33
N ALA A 222 15.45 15.85 1.37
CA ALA A 222 16.31 14.68 1.51
C ALA A 222 17.36 14.85 2.61
N CYS A 223 17.95 16.03 2.73
CA CYS A 223 18.88 16.36 3.80
C CYS A 223 18.20 16.26 5.16
N ALA A 224 17.07 16.95 5.36
CA ALA A 224 16.34 16.95 6.62
C ALA A 224 15.84 15.56 7.03
N VAL A 225 15.31 14.78 6.07
CA VAL A 225 14.86 13.41 6.32
C VAL A 225 16.02 12.50 6.66
N SER A 226 17.17 12.63 5.98
CA SER A 226 18.38 11.81 6.25
C SER A 226 18.91 12.02 7.67
N GLU A 227 18.88 13.26 8.19
CA GLU A 227 19.26 13.55 9.57
C GLU A 227 18.36 12.84 10.59
N ILE A 228 17.04 12.82 10.34
CA ILE A 228 16.08 12.11 11.20
C ILE A 228 16.25 10.60 11.06
N GLU A 229 16.42 10.09 9.84
CA GLU A 229 16.66 8.65 9.60
C GLU A 229 17.85 8.12 10.37
N ALA A 230 18.95 8.88 10.41
CA ALA A 230 20.18 8.48 11.09
C ALA A 230 20.00 8.15 12.58
N VAL A 231 18.92 8.66 13.20
CA VAL A 231 18.63 8.46 14.63
C VAL A 231 17.33 7.69 14.87
N THR A 232 16.57 7.31 13.81
CA THR A 232 15.31 6.57 14.00
C THR A 232 15.56 5.06 14.14
N TRP A 233 14.75 4.41 14.97
CA TRP A 233 14.82 2.96 15.18
C TRP A 233 14.42 2.17 13.91
N GLN A 234 13.58 2.73 13.06
CA GLN A 234 13.14 2.08 11.81
C GLN A 234 14.30 1.86 10.86
N TYR A 235 15.16 2.86 10.71
CA TYR A 235 16.38 2.74 9.92
C TYR A 235 17.31 1.64 10.43
N HIS A 236 17.55 1.61 11.74
CA HIS A 236 18.46 0.63 12.34
C HIS A 236 17.86 -0.79 12.45
N SER A 237 16.53 -0.89 12.61
CA SER A 237 15.87 -2.18 12.88
C SER A 237 15.34 -2.89 11.64
N LEU A 238 14.92 -2.16 10.60
CA LEU A 238 14.22 -2.71 9.45
C LEU A 238 15.01 -2.57 8.15
N ASP A 239 16.19 -1.92 8.20
CA ASP A 239 17.00 -1.59 7.01
C ASP A 239 16.18 -0.81 5.95
N GLN A 240 15.25 0.03 6.43
CA GLN A 240 14.33 0.81 5.60
C GLN A 240 14.84 2.24 5.44
N LYS A 241 15.82 2.41 4.57
CA LYS A 241 16.29 3.74 4.21
C LYS A 241 15.37 4.37 3.17
N VAL A 242 14.76 5.53 3.50
CA VAL A 242 13.88 6.26 2.59
C VAL A 242 14.63 7.33 1.77
N THR A 243 15.85 7.71 2.16
CA THR A 243 16.71 8.65 1.41
C THR A 243 17.69 7.94 0.47
N THR A 244 17.25 6.86 -0.20
CA THR A 244 18.07 6.23 -1.25
C THR A 244 18.03 7.06 -2.55
N PRO A 245 19.07 6.97 -3.40
CA PRO A 245 19.05 7.65 -4.70
C PRO A 245 17.80 7.33 -5.55
N ARG A 246 17.29 6.11 -5.43
CA ARG A 246 16.06 5.68 -6.12
C ARG A 246 14.83 6.42 -5.60
N GLU A 247 14.66 6.47 -4.27
CA GLU A 247 13.53 7.15 -3.64
C GLU A 247 13.56 8.67 -3.93
N ILE A 248 14.72 9.31 -3.77
CA ILE A 248 14.89 10.74 -4.06
C ILE A 248 14.58 11.05 -5.53
N LYS A 249 14.97 10.16 -6.45
CA LYS A 249 14.57 10.29 -7.86
C LYS A 249 13.05 10.21 -8.01
N GLY A 250 12.40 9.26 -7.34
CA GLY A 250 10.93 9.13 -7.32
C GLY A 250 10.26 10.41 -6.81
N TRP A 251 10.72 10.96 -5.69
CA TRP A 251 10.18 12.24 -5.16
C TRP A 251 10.31 13.38 -6.16
N ARG A 252 11.45 13.45 -6.88
CA ARG A 252 11.65 14.47 -7.91
C ARG A 252 10.73 14.31 -9.10
N ASP A 253 10.46 13.07 -9.51
CA ASP A 253 9.53 12.79 -10.60
C ASP A 253 8.08 13.07 -10.18
N ASP A 254 7.70 12.78 -8.92
CA ASP A 254 6.40 13.14 -8.35
C ASP A 254 6.24 14.68 -8.20
N ALA A 255 7.30 15.39 -7.79
CA ALA A 255 7.28 16.85 -7.68
C ALA A 255 7.09 17.53 -9.04
N LYS A 256 7.71 17.01 -10.12
CA LYS A 256 7.48 17.50 -11.50
C LYS A 256 6.02 17.40 -11.93
N ARG A 257 5.27 16.47 -11.34
CA ARG A 257 3.84 16.23 -11.61
C ARG A 257 2.92 16.89 -10.58
N ASN A 258 3.45 17.73 -9.70
CA ASN A 258 2.74 18.37 -8.58
C ASN A 258 2.05 17.35 -7.65
N ARG A 259 2.68 16.19 -7.44
CA ARG A 259 2.16 15.12 -6.58
C ARG A 259 2.89 15.01 -5.25
N PHE A 260 4.18 15.33 -5.21
CA PHE A 260 4.99 15.22 -4.00
C PHE A 260 4.52 16.18 -2.92
N LEU A 261 4.41 15.66 -1.69
CA LEU A 261 4.11 16.46 -0.50
C LEU A 261 4.88 15.93 0.70
N ALA A 262 5.80 16.71 1.19
CA ALA A 262 6.54 16.43 2.42
C ALA A 262 6.30 17.52 3.45
N GLN A 263 6.25 17.13 4.72
CA GLN A 263 6.23 18.04 5.85
C GLN A 263 7.29 17.66 6.85
N VAL A 264 8.04 18.64 7.31
CA VAL A 264 9.10 18.46 8.29
C VAL A 264 8.89 19.43 9.44
N LEU A 265 8.88 18.87 10.66
CA LEU A 265 8.91 19.66 11.90
C LEU A 265 10.36 19.99 12.24
N PHE A 266 10.65 21.26 12.41
CA PHE A 266 11.92 21.78 12.90
C PHE A 266 11.76 22.35 14.31
N ILE A 267 12.80 22.20 15.13
CA ILE A 267 12.98 22.90 16.41
C ILE A 267 14.36 23.54 16.38
N ASP A 268 14.42 24.87 16.46
CA ASP A 268 15.65 25.65 16.37
C ASP A 268 16.50 25.24 15.14
N ASP A 269 15.87 25.18 13.98
CA ASP A 269 16.40 24.75 12.68
C ASP A 269 16.85 23.28 12.57
N LYS A 270 16.78 22.49 13.65
CA LYS A 270 17.04 21.06 13.62
C LYS A 270 15.79 20.29 13.18
N PRO A 271 15.86 19.42 12.15
CA PRO A 271 14.72 18.60 11.74
C PRO A 271 14.45 17.50 12.79
N ILE A 272 13.19 17.39 13.23
CA ILE A 272 12.79 16.52 14.36
C ILE A 272 11.82 15.42 13.96
N ALA A 273 10.92 15.70 13.04
CA ALA A 273 9.97 14.72 12.53
C ALA A 273 9.62 15.02 11.08
N PHE A 274 9.26 14.00 10.33
CA PHE A 274 8.82 14.14 8.94
C PHE A 274 7.60 13.26 8.63
N ASN A 275 6.79 13.72 7.67
CA ASN A 275 5.80 12.96 6.92
C ASN A 275 6.11 13.14 5.43
N LEU A 276 6.27 12.03 4.71
CA LEU A 276 6.42 12.00 3.26
C LEU A 276 5.22 11.32 2.63
N GLY A 277 4.69 11.90 1.59
CA GLY A 277 3.58 11.33 0.84
C GLY A 277 3.43 11.96 -0.53
N MET A 278 2.32 11.63 -1.17
CA MET A 278 1.94 12.23 -2.46
C MET A 278 0.44 12.47 -2.52
N THR A 279 0.04 13.42 -3.35
CA THR A 279 -1.35 13.66 -3.70
C THR A 279 -1.65 13.10 -5.09
N TYR A 280 -2.76 12.38 -5.23
CA TYR A 280 -3.21 11.84 -6.50
C TYR A 280 -4.74 11.69 -6.50
N GLU A 281 -5.42 12.23 -7.51
CA GLU A 281 -6.88 12.11 -7.69
C GLU A 281 -7.70 12.38 -6.41
N GLY A 282 -7.36 13.47 -5.73
CA GLY A 282 -8.08 13.88 -4.51
C GLY A 282 -7.72 13.10 -3.26
N ARG A 283 -6.65 12.32 -3.29
CA ARG A 283 -6.16 11.50 -2.20
C ARG A 283 -4.74 11.89 -1.82
N TYR A 284 -4.44 11.88 -0.53
CA TYR A 284 -3.08 11.94 -0.02
C TYR A 284 -2.68 10.56 0.51
N ASP A 285 -1.65 9.98 -0.05
CA ASP A 285 -1.04 8.74 0.41
C ASP A 285 0.23 9.06 1.20
N GLY A 286 0.20 8.78 2.51
CA GLY A 286 1.36 8.90 3.39
C GLY A 286 2.25 7.66 3.29
N PHE A 287 3.48 7.81 2.79
CA PHE A 287 4.40 6.68 2.57
C PHE A 287 5.30 6.42 3.76
N TYR A 288 5.95 7.49 4.24
CA TYR A 288 6.96 7.39 5.27
C TYR A 288 6.78 8.46 6.34
N THR A 289 6.97 8.06 7.57
CA THR A 289 6.97 8.97 8.73
C THR A 289 8.07 8.56 9.70
N GLY A 290 8.70 9.52 10.31
CA GLY A 290 9.75 9.29 11.28
C GLY A 290 9.92 10.47 12.21
N TYR A 291 10.58 10.23 13.35
CA TYR A 291 10.92 11.30 14.28
C TYR A 291 12.18 10.95 15.09
N ASN A 292 12.90 11.98 15.55
CA ASN A 292 14.06 11.84 16.42
C ASN A 292 13.61 11.39 17.83
N PRO A 293 14.04 10.19 18.32
CA PRO A 293 13.64 9.62 19.60
C PRO A 293 13.93 10.49 20.82
N GLU A 294 14.93 11.37 20.76
CA GLU A 294 15.27 12.31 21.86
C GLU A 294 14.09 13.24 22.20
N TYR A 295 13.25 13.53 21.19
CA TYR A 295 12.06 14.38 21.32
C TYR A 295 10.78 13.61 21.62
N ARG A 296 10.86 12.29 21.87
CA ARG A 296 9.70 11.39 22.11
C ARG A 296 8.73 11.94 23.16
N LYS A 297 9.25 12.55 24.24
CA LYS A 297 8.42 13.13 25.32
C LYS A 297 7.48 14.24 24.85
N PHE A 298 7.74 14.87 23.71
CA PHE A 298 6.92 15.92 23.11
C PHE A 298 5.94 15.41 22.05
N SER A 299 5.98 14.10 21.74
CA SER A 299 5.10 13.46 20.72
C SER A 299 5.17 14.14 19.34
N PRO A 300 6.38 14.35 18.76
CA PRO A 300 6.55 15.15 17.55
C PRO A 300 5.83 14.55 16.33
N GLY A 301 5.76 13.21 16.21
CA GLY A 301 5.00 12.57 15.13
C GLY A 301 3.50 12.82 15.21
N SER A 302 2.91 12.80 16.43
CA SER A 302 1.48 13.13 16.60
C SER A 302 1.20 14.61 16.37
N TYR A 303 2.13 15.48 16.74
CA TYR A 303 2.05 16.90 16.44
C TYR A 303 2.04 17.13 14.93
N LEU A 304 3.04 16.58 14.23
CA LEU A 304 3.19 16.73 12.79
C LEU A 304 2.00 16.14 12.03
N LEU A 305 1.48 14.99 12.45
CA LEU A 305 0.28 14.39 11.84
C LEU A 305 -0.94 15.32 11.96
N ALA A 306 -1.12 15.98 13.11
CA ALA A 306 -2.22 16.93 13.29
C ALA A 306 -2.07 18.19 12.39
N GLU A 307 -0.85 18.71 12.23
CA GLU A 307 -0.54 19.80 11.30
C GLU A 307 -0.72 19.35 9.84
N THR A 308 -0.33 18.10 9.49
CA THR A 308 -0.58 17.51 8.16
C THR A 308 -2.07 17.48 7.84
N ILE A 309 -2.88 16.97 8.78
CA ILE A 309 -4.34 16.91 8.59
C ILE A 309 -4.94 18.31 8.44
N GLU A 310 -4.47 19.29 9.21
CA GLU A 310 -4.92 20.69 9.10
C GLU A 310 -4.63 21.26 7.71
N ASN A 311 -3.41 21.08 7.22
CA ASN A 311 -3.01 21.55 5.89
C ASN A 311 -3.80 20.84 4.78
N LEU A 312 -4.03 19.54 4.90
CA LEU A 312 -4.82 18.79 3.92
C LEU A 312 -6.31 19.17 3.93
N CYS A 313 -6.89 19.49 5.10
CA CYS A 313 -8.26 20.01 5.17
C CYS A 313 -8.40 21.39 4.49
N ALA A 314 -7.33 22.17 4.45
CA ALA A 314 -7.31 23.48 3.77
C ALA A 314 -7.14 23.36 2.25
N ASP A 315 -6.74 22.21 1.73
CA ASP A 315 -6.61 21.96 0.29
C ASP A 315 -7.94 21.40 -0.27
N PRO A 316 -8.68 22.16 -1.09
CA PRO A 316 -9.95 21.72 -1.63
C PRO A 316 -9.83 20.57 -2.62
N ASN A 317 -8.63 20.28 -3.11
CA ASN A 317 -8.38 19.19 -4.05
C ASN A 317 -8.17 17.86 -3.35
N VAL A 318 -7.92 17.82 -2.03
CA VAL A 318 -7.67 16.58 -1.28
C VAL A 318 -8.87 16.27 -0.40
N ARG A 319 -9.45 15.08 -0.56
CA ARG A 319 -10.67 14.64 0.15
C ARG A 319 -10.45 13.43 1.03
N LEU A 320 -9.37 12.69 0.80
CA LEU A 320 -9.05 11.46 1.50
C LEU A 320 -7.58 11.45 1.89
N MET A 321 -7.29 11.04 3.12
CA MET A 321 -5.94 10.73 3.57
C MET A 321 -5.83 9.23 3.82
N ASP A 322 -4.86 8.57 3.20
CA ASP A 322 -4.48 7.20 3.47
C ASP A 322 -3.30 7.19 4.46
N LEU A 323 -3.52 6.57 5.60
CA LEU A 323 -2.51 6.38 6.64
C LEU A 323 -1.78 5.04 6.52
N GLY A 324 -2.12 4.27 5.48
CA GLY A 324 -1.47 3.00 5.15
C GLY A 324 -1.80 1.87 6.12
N PHE A 325 -1.00 0.82 5.95
CA PHE A 325 -1.17 -0.45 6.66
C PHE A 325 -0.39 -0.41 7.97
N SER A 326 -0.89 -0.96 9.01
CA SER A 326 -0.22 -1.40 10.25
C SER A 326 -1.20 -1.38 11.43
N ALA A 327 -0.89 -2.14 12.49
CA ALA A 327 -1.70 -2.18 13.70
C ALA A 327 -1.33 -1.07 14.73
N GLU A 328 -0.75 0.04 14.30
CA GLU A 328 -0.34 1.12 15.20
C GLU A 328 -1.54 1.84 15.79
N GLN A 329 -1.53 1.95 17.13
CA GLN A 329 -2.68 2.46 17.88
C GLN A 329 -3.07 3.89 17.50
N TYR A 330 -2.10 4.76 17.16
CA TYR A 330 -2.41 6.14 16.82
C TYR A 330 -3.33 6.24 15.59
N LYS A 331 -3.18 5.35 14.60
CA LYS A 331 -4.03 5.35 13.39
C LYS A 331 -5.50 5.20 13.74
N LYS A 332 -5.84 4.34 14.70
CA LYS A 332 -7.23 4.15 15.19
C LYS A 332 -7.84 5.42 15.77
N HIS A 333 -7.03 6.32 16.33
CA HIS A 333 -7.51 7.55 16.94
C HIS A 333 -7.73 8.67 15.90
N TYR A 334 -6.95 8.65 14.83
CA TYR A 334 -6.99 9.71 13.81
C TYR A 334 -7.88 9.38 12.62
N CYS A 335 -8.20 8.10 12.37
CA CYS A 335 -8.96 7.66 11.21
C CYS A 335 -10.46 7.50 11.46
N ASP A 336 -11.23 7.49 10.35
CA ASP A 336 -12.66 7.17 10.35
C ASP A 336 -12.91 5.70 10.06
N TYR A 337 -12.14 5.14 9.15
CA TYR A 337 -12.35 3.80 8.63
C TYR A 337 -11.12 2.94 8.77
N SER A 338 -11.35 1.68 9.12
CA SER A 338 -10.36 0.64 8.95
C SER A 338 -10.96 -0.52 8.18
N THR A 339 -10.21 -1.02 7.21
CA THR A 339 -10.54 -2.23 6.47
C THR A 339 -9.46 -3.27 6.71
N GLU A 340 -9.83 -4.54 6.74
CA GLU A 340 -8.84 -5.61 6.76
C GLU A 340 -8.41 -5.94 5.33
N ARG A 341 -7.10 -6.03 5.13
CA ARG A 341 -6.51 -6.35 3.83
C ARG A 341 -5.47 -7.44 3.96
N ASP A 342 -5.41 -8.29 2.95
CA ASP A 342 -4.50 -9.44 2.92
C ASP A 342 -3.83 -9.55 1.56
N SER A 343 -2.61 -10.08 1.55
CA SER A 343 -1.89 -10.38 0.32
C SER A 343 -2.08 -11.84 -0.05
N VAL A 344 -2.42 -12.10 -1.29
CA VAL A 344 -2.71 -13.45 -1.80
C VAL A 344 -1.72 -13.83 -2.88
N THR A 345 -1.15 -15.03 -2.78
CA THR A 345 -0.29 -15.58 -3.83
C THR A 345 -1.01 -16.70 -4.57
N LEU A 346 -0.95 -16.65 -5.89
CA LEU A 346 -1.36 -17.74 -6.77
C LEU A 346 -0.11 -18.36 -7.41
N PHE A 347 -0.01 -19.66 -7.37
CA PHE A 347 1.13 -20.41 -7.88
C PHE A 347 0.81 -21.07 -9.21
N ALA A 348 1.72 -21.00 -10.16
CA ALA A 348 1.58 -21.70 -11.42
C ALA A 348 1.42 -23.22 -11.18
N PRO A 349 0.49 -23.92 -11.84
CA PRO A 349 0.28 -25.35 -11.70
C PRO A 349 1.34 -26.17 -12.47
N ASN A 350 2.60 -25.81 -12.32
CA ASN A 350 3.75 -26.44 -12.94
C ASN A 350 4.86 -26.72 -11.90
N LEU A 351 5.99 -27.31 -12.34
CA LEU A 351 7.09 -27.66 -11.44
C LEU A 351 7.70 -26.46 -10.71
N GLN A 352 7.78 -25.31 -11.35
CA GLN A 352 8.36 -24.10 -10.73
C GLN A 352 7.41 -23.52 -9.69
N GLY A 353 6.13 -23.33 -10.03
CA GLY A 353 5.12 -22.90 -9.08
C GLY A 353 4.99 -23.88 -7.90
N GLY A 354 5.10 -25.18 -8.13
CA GLY A 354 5.11 -26.21 -7.08
C GLY A 354 6.29 -26.05 -6.11
N LYS A 355 7.50 -25.74 -6.59
CA LYS A 355 8.65 -25.44 -5.74
C LYS A 355 8.43 -24.21 -4.88
N ILE A 356 7.88 -23.15 -5.46
CA ILE A 356 7.60 -21.88 -4.76
C ILE A 356 6.49 -22.10 -3.72
N PHE A 357 5.45 -22.87 -4.07
CA PHE A 357 4.40 -23.27 -3.13
C PHE A 357 4.97 -24.05 -1.93
N LEU A 358 5.90 -24.98 -2.15
CA LEU A 358 6.55 -25.73 -1.08
C LEU A 358 7.38 -24.80 -0.16
N LEU A 359 8.10 -23.83 -0.72
CA LEU A 359 8.80 -22.82 0.08
C LEU A 359 7.82 -22.01 0.93
N ARG A 360 6.66 -21.66 0.37
CA ARG A 360 5.59 -20.96 1.11
C ARG A 360 5.04 -21.81 2.25
N LEU A 361 4.79 -23.09 1.99
CA LEU A 361 4.33 -24.03 3.04
C LEU A 361 5.34 -24.14 4.18
N LEU A 362 6.61 -24.31 3.87
CA LEU A 362 7.68 -24.41 4.88
C LEU A 362 7.77 -23.14 5.72
N ALA A 363 7.78 -21.97 5.08
CA ALA A 363 7.83 -20.69 5.77
C ALA A 363 6.62 -20.45 6.66
N GLY A 364 5.42 -20.59 6.10
CA GLY A 364 4.17 -20.32 6.81
C GLY A 364 3.89 -21.33 7.92
N GLY A 365 4.06 -22.62 7.62
CA GLY A 365 3.86 -23.71 8.60
C GLY A 365 4.80 -23.60 9.78
N SER A 366 6.08 -23.34 9.54
CA SER A 366 7.08 -23.18 10.59
C SER A 366 6.81 -21.94 11.47
N ASN A 367 6.42 -20.81 10.86
CA ASN A 367 6.08 -19.59 11.60
C ASN A 367 4.85 -19.79 12.49
N ILE A 368 3.81 -20.49 11.99
CA ILE A 368 2.61 -20.80 12.78
C ILE A 368 2.95 -21.75 13.93
N ALA A 369 3.75 -22.80 13.65
CA ALA A 369 4.19 -23.74 14.68
C ALA A 369 5.01 -23.04 15.76
N ALA A 370 6.00 -22.21 15.37
CA ALA A 370 6.80 -21.43 16.29
C ALA A 370 5.93 -20.48 17.13
N LYS A 371 5.00 -19.74 16.51
CA LYS A 371 4.09 -18.84 17.24
C LYS A 371 3.21 -19.58 18.24
N ARG A 372 2.70 -20.77 17.88
CA ARG A 372 1.91 -21.62 18.80
C ARG A 372 2.72 -22.11 19.99
N VAL A 373 3.95 -22.58 19.76
CA VAL A 373 4.85 -23.01 20.83
C VAL A 373 5.19 -21.85 21.78
N LEU A 374 5.61 -20.70 21.22
CA LEU A 374 5.98 -19.54 22.01
C LEU A 374 4.80 -18.96 22.82
N ASN A 375 3.59 -18.97 22.24
CA ASN A 375 2.38 -18.58 22.96
C ASN A 375 2.04 -19.56 24.09
N ARG A 376 2.19 -20.88 23.88
CA ARG A 376 1.97 -21.88 24.95
C ARG A 376 2.96 -21.74 26.09
N LEU A 377 4.19 -21.33 25.79
CA LEU A 377 5.22 -21.08 26.79
C LEU A 377 5.09 -19.69 27.47
N GLY A 378 4.16 -18.85 27.01
CA GLY A 378 3.96 -17.49 27.53
C GLY A 378 5.09 -16.50 27.23
N ILE A 379 6.07 -16.88 26.40
CA ILE A 379 7.31 -16.11 26.17
C ILE A 379 7.30 -15.33 24.84
N PHE A 380 6.20 -15.38 24.09
CA PHE A 380 6.13 -14.76 22.75
C PHE A 380 6.38 -13.24 22.78
N GLU A 381 5.73 -12.53 23.70
CA GLU A 381 5.90 -11.09 23.82
C GLU A 381 7.29 -10.70 24.36
N ASP A 382 7.85 -11.48 25.27
CA ASP A 382 9.18 -11.26 25.82
C ASP A 382 10.26 -11.42 24.73
N ILE A 383 10.16 -12.48 23.91
CA ILE A 383 11.05 -12.68 22.78
C ILE A 383 10.88 -11.57 21.74
N ARG A 384 9.65 -11.16 21.45
CA ARG A 384 9.37 -10.06 20.52
C ARG A 384 9.98 -8.73 21.00
N GLN A 385 9.87 -8.44 22.31
CA GLN A 385 10.50 -7.26 22.93
C GLN A 385 12.03 -7.37 22.95
N TYR A 386 12.55 -8.53 23.30
CA TYR A 386 14.01 -8.79 23.29
C TYR A 386 14.61 -8.60 21.89
N LEU A 387 13.98 -9.15 20.87
CA LEU A 387 14.43 -9.02 19.48
C LEU A 387 14.31 -7.58 18.95
N ARG A 388 13.30 -6.84 19.39
CA ARG A 388 13.19 -5.39 19.12
C ARG A 388 14.35 -4.61 19.77
N ARG A 389 14.68 -4.92 21.03
CA ARG A 389 15.78 -4.27 21.75
C ARG A 389 17.15 -4.61 21.18
N ARG A 390 17.37 -5.86 20.77
CA ARG A 390 18.66 -6.30 20.18
C ARG A 390 18.92 -5.73 18.78
N LYS A 391 17.90 -5.30 18.09
CA LYS A 391 18.03 -4.59 16.80
C LYS A 391 18.24 -3.09 16.96
N SER A 392 18.05 -2.54 18.16
CA SER A 392 18.27 -1.13 18.50
C SER A 392 19.64 -0.87 19.18
N ASN A 393 20.42 -1.90 19.42
CA ASN A 393 21.83 -1.86 19.80
C ASN A 393 22.68 -2.43 18.64
#